data_bb1df5831190e881134a4b79b9c9a37b
#
_entry.id   bb1df5831190e881134a4b79b9c9a37b
#
_cell.length_a   1.000
_cell.length_b   1.000
_cell.length_c   1.000
_cell.angle_alpha   90.00
_cell.angle_beta   90.00
_cell.angle_gamma   90.00
#
_symmetry.space_group_name_H-M   'P 1'
#
loop_
_entity.id
_entity.type
_entity.pdbx_description
1 polymer ?
#
loop_
_entity_poly.entity_id
_entity_poly.type
_entity_poly.pdbx_seq_one_letter_code
_entity_poly.pdbx_strand_id
1 'polypeptide(L)'
;DVFAVTTYALVSILFWYVGLIPDLATLRDRAKNRFAATVYGILAAGWRGSTKHWHQYEVASMLLAGLATPLVVSVHTVVSFDFATSQLPGWHTTIFPPYFVAGAVFAGFAMVITLALPLRYLFNLHDFITDTHMDLMGKVMLATGLIVVYGYAIEIFIGWYSGSPRSEEHTSE
;
A
#
# COMPACT_ATOMS: atom_id res chain seq x y z
N ASP A 1 -2.97 -1.36 -18.58
CA ASP A 1 -2.33 -1.84 -17.33
C ASP A 1 -0.91 -1.33 -17.18
N VAL A 2 -0.03 -1.47 -18.21
CA VAL A 2 1.39 -1.04 -18.14
C VAL A 2 1.52 0.42 -17.68
N PHE A 3 0.75 1.35 -18.25
CA PHE A 3 0.79 2.77 -17.84
C PHE A 3 0.34 2.96 -16.40
N ALA A 4 -0.73 2.29 -15.97
CA ALA A 4 -1.24 2.42 -14.60
C ALA A 4 -0.21 1.91 -13.58
N VAL A 5 0.33 0.72 -13.79
CA VAL A 5 1.37 0.12 -12.93
C VAL A 5 2.64 0.96 -12.92
N THR A 6 3.10 1.43 -14.09
CA THR A 6 4.31 2.27 -14.19
C THR A 6 4.12 3.61 -13.47
N THR A 7 2.97 4.26 -13.63
CA THR A 7 2.68 5.53 -12.93
C THR A 7 2.65 5.33 -11.42
N TYR A 8 2.00 4.27 -10.95
CA TYR A 8 2.00 3.91 -9.53
C TYR A 8 3.41 3.63 -8.99
N ALA A 9 4.20 2.86 -9.73
CA ALA A 9 5.59 2.56 -9.35
C ALA A 9 6.44 3.83 -9.26
N LEU A 10 6.34 4.73 -10.24
CA LEU A 10 7.07 6.00 -10.25
C LEU A 10 6.68 6.90 -9.06
N VAL A 11 5.38 7.05 -8.79
CA VAL A 11 4.91 7.87 -7.65
C VAL A 11 5.35 7.25 -6.34
N SER A 12 5.30 5.93 -6.20
CA SER A 12 5.74 5.22 -4.99
C SER A 12 7.26 5.39 -4.75
N ILE A 13 8.08 5.26 -5.80
CA ILE A 13 9.53 5.47 -5.73
C ILE A 13 9.84 6.91 -5.36
N LEU A 14 9.16 7.88 -5.97
CA LEU A 14 9.33 9.30 -5.65
C LEU A 14 8.94 9.60 -4.20
N PHE A 15 7.83 9.06 -3.74
CA PHE A 15 7.38 9.25 -2.37
C PHE A 15 8.37 8.65 -1.35
N TRP A 16 8.84 7.45 -1.62
CA TRP A 16 9.88 6.82 -0.80
C TRP A 16 11.18 7.62 -0.81
N TYR A 17 11.63 8.07 -1.99
CA TYR A 17 12.85 8.89 -2.11
C TYR A 17 12.74 10.22 -1.37
N VAL A 18 11.64 10.94 -1.51
CA VAL A 18 11.40 12.19 -0.77
C VAL A 18 11.49 11.94 0.74
N GLY A 19 10.90 10.84 1.23
CA GLY A 19 11.02 10.44 2.63
C GLY A 19 12.45 10.22 3.12
N LEU A 20 13.35 9.74 2.25
CA LEU A 20 14.74 9.47 2.59
C LEU A 20 15.65 10.70 2.57
N ILE A 21 15.26 11.81 1.95
CA ILE A 21 16.13 12.99 1.76
C ILE A 21 16.74 13.52 3.07
N PRO A 22 15.99 13.73 4.17
CA PRO A 22 16.56 14.18 5.45
C PRO A 22 17.55 13.18 6.05
N ASP A 23 17.28 11.89 5.93
CA ASP A 23 18.14 10.82 6.44
C ASP A 23 19.44 10.74 5.65
N LEU A 24 19.37 10.83 4.32
CA LEU A 24 20.53 10.87 3.43
C LEU A 24 21.42 12.08 3.73
N ALA A 25 20.84 13.23 4.05
CA ALA A 25 21.59 14.40 4.48
C ALA A 25 22.30 14.16 5.82
N THR A 26 21.64 13.51 6.76
CA THR A 26 22.25 13.14 8.05
C THR A 26 23.39 12.14 7.86
N LEU A 27 23.24 11.16 6.96
CA LEU A 27 24.30 10.22 6.62
C LEU A 27 25.48 10.92 5.93
N ARG A 28 25.23 11.89 5.05
CA ARG A 28 26.26 12.74 4.45
C ARG A 28 27.09 13.44 5.52
N ASP A 29 26.43 14.07 6.49
CA ASP A 29 27.08 14.87 7.52
C ASP A 29 27.88 14.02 8.53
N ARG A 30 27.51 12.74 8.67
CA ARG A 30 28.21 11.76 9.52
C ARG A 30 29.22 10.88 8.76
N ALA A 31 29.31 11.00 7.45
CA ALA A 31 30.16 10.14 6.62
C ALA A 31 31.65 10.39 6.89
N LYS A 32 32.39 9.34 7.26
CA LYS A 32 33.84 9.36 7.48
C LYS A 32 34.64 9.33 6.18
N ASN A 33 34.03 8.75 5.10
CA ASN A 33 34.69 8.59 3.82
C ASN A 33 34.20 9.69 2.85
N ARG A 34 35.12 10.34 2.14
CA ARG A 34 34.81 11.37 1.14
C ARG A 34 33.90 10.85 0.02
N PHE A 35 34.09 9.62 -0.44
CA PHE A 35 33.25 9.01 -1.46
C PHE A 35 31.80 8.87 -0.98
N ALA A 36 31.60 8.31 0.23
CA ALA A 36 30.29 8.20 0.83
C ALA A 36 29.61 9.56 1.03
N ALA A 37 30.36 10.56 1.52
CA ALA A 37 29.86 11.93 1.68
C ALA A 37 29.38 12.55 0.36
N THR A 38 30.10 12.30 -0.74
CA THR A 38 29.72 12.79 -2.08
C THR A 38 28.46 12.11 -2.59
N VAL A 39 28.38 10.78 -2.47
CA VAL A 39 27.19 10.00 -2.91
C VAL A 39 25.95 10.44 -2.13
N TYR A 40 26.03 10.48 -0.79
CA TYR A 40 24.91 10.95 0.02
C TYR A 40 24.59 12.43 -0.21
N GLY A 41 25.60 13.25 -0.53
CA GLY A 41 25.40 14.65 -0.88
C GLY A 41 24.57 14.85 -2.16
N ILE A 42 24.83 14.05 -3.19
CA ILE A 42 24.05 14.04 -4.43
C ILE A 42 22.62 13.53 -4.15
N LEU A 43 22.50 12.41 -3.45
CA LEU A 43 21.22 11.80 -3.11
C LEU A 43 20.37 12.66 -2.17
N ALA A 44 20.98 13.48 -1.31
CA ALA A 44 20.26 14.41 -0.44
C ALA A 44 19.70 15.64 -1.19
N ALA A 45 19.90 15.76 -2.51
CA ALA A 45 19.34 16.80 -3.37
C ALA A 45 19.52 18.24 -2.83
N GLY A 46 20.67 18.52 -2.22
CA GLY A 46 20.98 19.85 -1.65
C GLY A 46 20.30 20.16 -0.32
N TRP A 47 19.75 19.17 0.36
CA TRP A 47 19.10 19.35 1.67
C TRP A 47 20.09 19.90 2.71
N ARG A 48 19.67 20.97 3.43
CA ARG A 48 20.45 21.66 4.46
C ARG A 48 19.71 21.82 5.81
N GLY A 49 18.54 21.22 5.94
CA GLY A 49 17.74 21.28 7.17
C GLY A 49 17.16 22.65 7.52
N SER A 50 17.07 23.58 6.56
CA SER A 50 16.46 24.89 6.80
C SER A 50 14.95 24.77 6.98
N THR A 51 14.31 25.74 7.65
CA THR A 51 12.85 25.81 7.81
C THR A 51 12.11 25.74 6.47
N LYS A 52 12.69 26.38 5.43
CA LYS A 52 12.16 26.32 4.08
C LYS A 52 12.18 24.89 3.51
N HIS A 53 13.26 24.15 3.72
CA HIS A 53 13.37 22.77 3.26
C HIS A 53 12.37 21.85 3.97
N TRP A 54 12.21 22.02 5.29
CA TRP A 54 11.22 21.27 6.05
C TRP A 54 9.79 21.55 5.56
N HIS A 55 9.43 22.82 5.36
CA HIS A 55 8.12 23.16 4.81
C HIS A 55 7.90 22.57 3.41
N GLN A 56 8.90 22.65 2.52
CA GLN A 56 8.82 22.04 1.18
C GLN A 56 8.68 20.51 1.24
N TYR A 57 9.37 19.86 2.18
CA TYR A 57 9.27 18.43 2.43
C TYR A 57 7.87 18.02 2.88
N GLU A 58 7.30 18.73 3.84
CA GLU A 58 5.93 18.48 4.32
C GLU A 58 4.91 18.63 3.20
N VAL A 59 4.98 19.70 2.42
CA VAL A 59 4.10 19.94 1.27
C VAL A 59 4.26 18.84 0.22
N ALA A 60 5.50 18.51 -0.15
CA ALA A 60 5.78 17.46 -1.14
C ALA A 60 5.27 16.09 -0.66
N SER A 61 5.51 15.74 0.59
CA SER A 61 5.04 14.49 1.19
C SER A 61 3.53 14.41 1.22
N MET A 62 2.85 15.49 1.59
CA MET A 62 1.39 15.56 1.60
C MET A 62 0.80 15.43 0.19
N LEU A 63 1.36 16.11 -0.80
CA LEU A 63 0.92 16.01 -2.19
C LEU A 63 1.13 14.61 -2.76
N LEU A 64 2.29 13.99 -2.51
CA LEU A 64 2.59 12.63 -2.96
C LEU A 64 1.70 11.59 -2.28
N ALA A 65 1.44 11.72 -0.98
CA ALA A 65 0.50 10.87 -0.27
C ALA A 65 -0.93 11.02 -0.81
N GLY A 66 -1.38 12.26 -1.04
CA GLY A 66 -2.67 12.56 -1.63
C GLY A 66 -2.82 12.02 -3.06
N LEU A 67 -1.74 11.98 -3.84
CA LEU A 67 -1.72 11.40 -5.18
C LEU A 67 -1.63 9.86 -5.14
N ALA A 68 -0.83 9.30 -4.23
CA ALA A 68 -0.64 7.86 -4.11
C ALA A 68 -1.94 7.13 -3.73
N THR A 69 -2.76 7.72 -2.86
CA THR A 69 -4.01 7.09 -2.39
C THR A 69 -5.00 6.75 -3.51
N PRO A 70 -5.44 7.67 -4.38
CA PRO A 70 -6.31 7.34 -5.50
C PRO A 70 -5.61 6.47 -6.55
N LEU A 71 -4.29 6.60 -6.72
CA LEU A 71 -3.53 5.75 -7.63
C LEU A 71 -3.51 4.29 -7.17
N VAL A 72 -3.35 4.01 -5.88
CA VAL A 72 -3.43 2.64 -5.34
C VAL A 72 -4.77 2.00 -5.67
N VAL A 73 -5.87 2.72 -5.40
CA VAL A 73 -7.22 2.23 -5.72
C VAL A 73 -7.39 2.00 -7.23
N SER A 74 -6.97 2.97 -8.04
CA SER A 74 -7.06 2.91 -9.50
C SER A 74 -6.29 1.73 -10.08
N VAL A 75 -5.02 1.53 -9.68
CA VAL A 75 -4.18 0.43 -10.19
C VAL A 75 -4.76 -0.92 -9.82
N HIS A 76 -5.18 -1.11 -8.55
CA HIS A 76 -5.77 -2.37 -8.13
C HIS A 76 -7.10 -2.63 -8.84
N THR A 77 -7.90 -1.59 -9.12
CA THR A 77 -9.13 -1.71 -9.91
C THR A 77 -8.83 -2.14 -11.34
N VAL A 78 -7.88 -1.50 -12.01
CA VAL A 78 -7.50 -1.84 -13.40
C VAL A 78 -6.99 -3.27 -13.48
N VAL A 79 -6.07 -3.68 -12.61
CA VAL A 79 -5.53 -5.04 -12.56
C VAL A 79 -6.64 -6.07 -12.25
N SER A 80 -7.58 -5.73 -11.37
CA SER A 80 -8.68 -6.64 -11.05
C SER A 80 -9.63 -6.86 -12.22
N PHE A 81 -9.79 -5.89 -13.12
CA PHE A 81 -10.56 -6.06 -14.34
C PHE A 81 -9.94 -7.07 -15.31
N ASP A 82 -8.61 -7.21 -15.34
CA ASP A 82 -7.96 -8.26 -16.14
C ASP A 82 -8.41 -9.66 -15.71
N PHE A 83 -8.62 -9.86 -14.42
CA PHE A 83 -9.17 -11.11 -13.89
C PHE A 83 -10.67 -11.20 -14.08
N ALA A 84 -11.42 -10.13 -13.77
CA ALA A 84 -12.88 -10.10 -13.87
C ALA A 84 -13.40 -10.28 -15.30
N THR A 85 -12.63 -9.90 -16.31
CA THR A 85 -12.97 -10.09 -17.74
C THR A 85 -12.35 -11.36 -18.34
N SER A 86 -11.59 -12.12 -17.55
CA SER A 86 -11.01 -13.38 -18.01
C SER A 86 -12.08 -14.44 -18.26
N GLN A 87 -11.76 -15.41 -19.12
CA GLN A 87 -12.64 -16.54 -19.41
C GLN A 87 -12.52 -17.67 -18.36
N LEU A 88 -11.66 -17.49 -17.36
CA LEU A 88 -11.46 -18.50 -16.31
C LEU A 88 -12.68 -18.58 -15.40
N PRO A 89 -13.21 -19.79 -15.16
CA PRO A 89 -14.31 -20.00 -14.24
C PRO A 89 -14.00 -19.47 -12.83
N GLY A 90 -14.96 -18.79 -12.21
CA GLY A 90 -14.85 -18.28 -10.85
C GLY A 90 -14.22 -16.89 -10.70
N TRP A 91 -13.54 -16.35 -11.72
CA TRP A 91 -12.90 -15.04 -11.65
C TRP A 91 -13.73 -13.94 -12.32
N HIS A 92 -14.49 -14.25 -13.34
CA HIS A 92 -15.30 -13.26 -14.05
C HIS A 92 -16.63 -12.98 -13.31
N THR A 93 -16.55 -12.15 -12.28
CA THR A 93 -17.73 -11.69 -11.53
C THR A 93 -17.70 -10.17 -11.37
N THR A 94 -18.87 -9.54 -11.35
CA THR A 94 -18.99 -8.08 -11.17
C THR A 94 -18.52 -7.60 -9.80
N ILE A 95 -18.51 -8.46 -8.80
CA ILE A 95 -18.07 -8.13 -7.44
C ILE A 95 -16.54 -8.20 -7.28
N PHE A 96 -15.84 -8.83 -8.23
CA PHE A 96 -14.40 -9.07 -8.11
C PHE A 96 -13.58 -7.79 -7.96
N PRO A 97 -13.75 -6.70 -8.75
CA PRO A 97 -12.96 -5.49 -8.60
C PRO A 97 -13.06 -4.83 -7.22
N PRO A 98 -14.24 -4.51 -6.66
CA PRO A 98 -14.33 -3.91 -5.33
C PRO A 98 -13.81 -4.84 -4.23
N TYR A 99 -14.05 -6.15 -4.34
CA TYR A 99 -13.53 -7.16 -3.43
C TYR A 99 -12.00 -7.21 -3.46
N PHE A 100 -11.40 -7.22 -4.64
CA PHE A 100 -9.94 -7.26 -4.82
C PHE A 100 -9.27 -6.01 -4.24
N VAL A 101 -9.82 -4.81 -4.49
CA VAL A 101 -9.31 -3.56 -3.94
C VAL A 101 -9.39 -3.55 -2.41
N ALA A 102 -10.52 -3.95 -1.85
CA ALA A 102 -10.70 -4.02 -0.39
C ALA A 102 -9.71 -5.02 0.24
N GLY A 103 -9.51 -6.19 -0.40
CA GLY A 103 -8.54 -7.19 0.02
C GLY A 103 -7.10 -6.69 -0.02
N ALA A 104 -6.72 -5.94 -1.06
CA ALA A 104 -5.39 -5.33 -1.18
C ALA A 104 -5.14 -4.30 -0.07
N VAL A 105 -6.11 -3.43 0.22
CA VAL A 105 -6.00 -2.45 1.32
C VAL A 105 -5.92 -3.16 2.67
N PHE A 106 -6.78 -4.15 2.91
CA PHE A 106 -6.75 -4.96 4.13
C PHE A 106 -5.39 -5.62 4.36
N ALA A 107 -4.87 -6.31 3.34
CA ALA A 107 -3.57 -7.00 3.40
C ALA A 107 -2.41 -6.01 3.60
N GLY A 108 -2.46 -4.84 2.94
CA GLY A 108 -1.47 -3.79 3.10
C GLY A 108 -1.38 -3.27 4.53
N PHE A 109 -2.51 -2.94 5.15
CA PHE A 109 -2.53 -2.51 6.55
C PHE A 109 -2.14 -3.63 7.51
N ALA A 110 -2.53 -4.88 7.25
CA ALA A 110 -2.09 -6.03 8.03
C ALA A 110 -0.56 -6.17 8.02
N MET A 111 0.06 -6.04 6.85
CA MET A 111 1.52 -6.08 6.70
C MET A 111 2.18 -4.92 7.47
N VAL A 112 1.66 -3.69 7.34
CA VAL A 112 2.21 -2.52 8.04
C VAL A 112 2.16 -2.72 9.55
N ILE A 113 1.03 -3.18 10.10
CA ILE A 113 0.89 -3.44 11.55
C ILE A 113 1.85 -4.54 11.99
N THR A 114 1.97 -5.62 11.21
CA THR A 114 2.86 -6.76 11.51
C THR A 114 4.33 -6.32 11.59
N LEU A 115 4.75 -5.34 10.79
CA LEU A 115 6.10 -4.78 10.85
C LEU A 115 6.23 -3.68 11.90
N ALA A 116 5.23 -2.82 12.05
CA ALA A 116 5.27 -1.68 12.97
C ALA A 116 5.28 -2.10 14.45
N LEU A 117 4.56 -3.16 14.82
CA LEU A 117 4.52 -3.64 16.20
C LEU A 117 5.90 -4.10 16.71
N PRO A 118 6.63 -5.02 16.04
CA PRO A 118 7.97 -5.40 16.45
C PRO A 118 8.95 -4.22 16.48
N LEU A 119 8.91 -3.35 15.46
CA LEU A 119 9.77 -2.16 15.42
C LEU A 119 9.50 -1.22 16.59
N ARG A 120 8.22 -0.99 16.92
CA ARG A 120 7.83 -0.17 18.07
C ARG A 120 8.43 -0.68 19.38
N TYR A 121 8.39 -2.00 19.61
CA TYR A 121 8.92 -2.60 20.84
C TYR A 121 10.45 -2.71 20.83
N LEU A 122 11.07 -3.14 19.73
CA LEU A 122 12.51 -3.36 19.66
C LEU A 122 13.31 -2.05 19.71
N PHE A 123 12.80 -0.99 19.10
CA PHE A 123 13.45 0.31 19.02
C PHE A 123 12.85 1.36 19.97
N ASN A 124 11.90 0.97 20.82
CA ASN A 124 11.22 1.86 21.77
C ASN A 124 10.60 3.11 21.09
N LEU A 125 9.92 2.92 19.95
CA LEU A 125 9.36 3.99 19.12
C LEU A 125 7.91 4.35 19.53
N HIS A 126 7.57 4.30 20.80
CA HIS A 126 6.22 4.54 21.31
C HIS A 126 5.71 5.96 21.02
N ASP A 127 6.62 6.94 20.98
CA ASP A 127 6.29 8.34 20.70
C ASP A 127 6.04 8.59 19.20
N PHE A 128 6.59 7.77 18.32
CA PHE A 128 6.42 7.87 16.86
C PHE A 128 5.28 7.00 16.35
N ILE A 129 5.21 5.75 16.80
CA ILE A 129 4.16 4.79 16.45
C ILE A 129 3.21 4.72 17.66
N THR A 130 2.28 5.66 17.73
CA THR A 130 1.36 5.81 18.86
C THR A 130 0.20 4.79 18.81
N ASP A 131 -0.49 4.59 19.91
CA ASP A 131 -1.69 3.74 19.97
C ASP A 131 -2.81 4.27 19.06
N THR A 132 -2.86 5.59 18.86
CA THR A 132 -3.81 6.22 17.93
C THR A 132 -3.56 5.76 16.49
N HIS A 133 -2.29 5.64 16.06
CA HIS A 133 -1.97 5.11 14.74
C HIS A 133 -2.41 3.66 14.59
N MET A 134 -2.19 2.83 15.61
CA MET A 134 -2.64 1.43 15.62
C MET A 134 -4.17 1.31 15.54
N ASP A 135 -4.89 2.12 16.34
CA ASP A 135 -6.35 2.15 16.36
C ASP A 135 -6.93 2.59 14.99
N LEU A 136 -6.37 3.63 14.37
CA LEU A 136 -6.80 4.09 13.05
C LEU A 136 -6.56 3.02 11.96
N MET A 137 -5.39 2.38 11.96
CA MET A 137 -5.10 1.28 11.03
C MET A 137 -6.04 0.10 11.26
N GLY A 138 -6.31 -0.26 12.52
CA GLY A 138 -7.27 -1.30 12.88
C GLY A 138 -8.69 -1.01 12.38
N LYS A 139 -9.14 0.24 12.47
CA LYS A 139 -10.45 0.67 11.94
C LYS A 139 -10.54 0.54 10.42
N VAL A 140 -9.50 0.92 9.70
CA VAL A 140 -9.44 0.75 8.24
C VAL A 140 -9.47 -0.74 7.89
N MET A 141 -8.70 -1.57 8.61
CA MET A 141 -8.72 -3.03 8.42
C MET A 141 -10.10 -3.62 8.69
N LEU A 142 -10.77 -3.19 9.74
CA LEU A 142 -12.13 -3.65 10.05
C LEU A 142 -13.10 -3.30 8.91
N ALA A 143 -13.08 -2.06 8.44
CA ALA A 143 -13.96 -1.61 7.36
C ALA A 143 -13.70 -2.38 6.05
N THR A 144 -12.44 -2.51 5.64
CA THR A 144 -12.08 -3.24 4.42
C THR A 144 -12.27 -4.74 4.55
N GLY A 145 -12.01 -5.31 5.73
CA GLY A 145 -12.26 -6.71 6.04
C GLY A 145 -13.75 -7.08 5.96
N LEU A 146 -14.65 -6.20 6.41
CA LEU A 146 -16.10 -6.40 6.26
C LEU A 146 -16.52 -6.44 4.77
N ILE A 147 -15.92 -5.61 3.91
CA ILE A 147 -16.18 -5.66 2.46
C ILE A 147 -15.69 -6.99 1.88
N VAL A 148 -14.52 -7.47 2.30
CA VAL A 148 -13.98 -8.77 1.88
C VAL A 148 -14.90 -9.92 2.30
N VAL A 149 -15.35 -9.93 3.55
CA VAL A 149 -16.29 -10.94 4.07
C VAL A 149 -17.60 -10.90 3.32
N TYR A 150 -18.11 -9.69 3.04
CA TYR A 150 -19.32 -9.53 2.22
C TYR A 150 -19.14 -10.13 0.82
N GLY A 151 -17.99 -9.88 0.17
CA GLY A 151 -17.67 -10.46 -1.13
C GLY A 151 -17.72 -11.98 -1.12
N TYR A 152 -17.08 -12.64 -0.17
CA TYR A 152 -17.12 -14.10 0.00
C TYR A 152 -18.55 -14.61 0.29
N ALA A 153 -19.27 -13.93 1.16
CA ALA A 153 -20.64 -14.33 1.50
C ALA A 153 -21.58 -14.30 0.28
N ILE A 154 -21.45 -13.26 -0.56
CA ILE A 154 -22.24 -13.14 -1.80
C ILE A 154 -21.83 -14.22 -2.80
N GLU A 155 -20.55 -14.52 -2.95
CA GLU A 155 -20.08 -15.57 -3.86
C GLU A 155 -20.63 -16.95 -3.46
N ILE A 156 -20.56 -17.29 -2.18
CA ILE A 156 -21.13 -18.53 -1.64
C ILE A 156 -22.66 -18.55 -1.84
N PHE A 157 -23.32 -17.43 -1.53
CA PHE A 157 -24.76 -17.33 -1.70
C PHE A 157 -25.20 -17.51 -3.15
N ILE A 158 -24.52 -16.87 -4.11
CA ILE A 158 -24.82 -17.01 -5.53
C ILE A 158 -24.57 -18.45 -6.00
N GLY A 159 -23.47 -19.07 -5.58
CA GLY A 159 -23.17 -20.46 -5.89
C GLY A 159 -24.25 -21.43 -5.39
N TRP A 160 -24.73 -21.21 -4.18
CA TRP A 160 -25.80 -22.01 -3.59
C TRP A 160 -27.16 -21.74 -4.25
N TYR A 161 -27.54 -20.47 -4.45
CA TYR A 161 -28.82 -20.06 -4.99
C TYR A 161 -28.98 -20.40 -6.48
N SER A 162 -27.93 -20.28 -7.27
CA SER A 162 -27.95 -20.54 -8.71
C SER A 162 -28.11 -22.04 -9.06
N GLY A 163 -27.91 -22.95 -8.10
CA GLY A 163 -27.94 -24.39 -8.35
C GLY A 163 -26.98 -24.84 -9.46
N SER A 164 -25.87 -24.10 -9.64
CA SER A 164 -24.93 -24.35 -10.70
C SER A 164 -24.28 -25.73 -10.53
N PRO A 165 -24.35 -26.64 -11.52
CA PRO A 165 -23.73 -27.97 -11.45
C PRO A 165 -22.20 -27.94 -11.25
N ARG A 166 -21.58 -26.77 -11.38
CA ARG A 166 -20.14 -26.55 -11.18
C ARG A 166 -19.61 -26.84 -9.78
N SER A 167 -20.50 -26.82 -8.77
CA SER A 167 -20.09 -27.17 -7.40
C SER A 167 -19.93 -28.69 -7.19
N GLU A 168 -20.46 -29.51 -8.07
CA GLU A 168 -20.41 -30.97 -7.95
C GLU A 168 -19.20 -31.60 -8.66
N GLU A 169 -18.58 -30.91 -9.65
CA GLU A 169 -17.42 -31.43 -10.38
C GLU A 169 -16.14 -31.50 -9.54
N HIS A 170 -16.02 -30.72 -8.47
CA HIS A 170 -14.84 -30.73 -7.60
C HIS A 170 -14.91 -31.75 -6.45
N THR A 171 -16.00 -32.48 -6.30
CA THR A 171 -16.17 -33.49 -5.25
C THR A 171 -16.11 -34.92 -5.76
N SER A 172 -15.88 -35.13 -7.07
CA SER A 172 -15.90 -36.46 -7.71
C SER A 172 -14.58 -36.88 -8.37
N GLU A 173 -13.43 -36.22 -8.07
CA GLU A 173 -12.10 -36.73 -8.44
C GLU A 173 -11.25 -37.05 -7.23
#